data_b69a73f7eceedc0a34b5f79aab4a3f1c
#
_entry.id   b69a73f7eceedc0a34b5f79aab4a3f1c
#
_cell.length_a   1.000
_cell.length_b   1.000
_cell.length_c   1.000
_cell.angle_alpha   90.00
_cell.angle_beta   90.00
_cell.angle_gamma   90.00
#
_symmetry.space_group_name_H-M   'P 1'
#
loop_
_entity.id
_entity.type
_entity.pdbx_description
1 polymer ?
#
loop_
_entity_poly.entity_id
_entity_poly.type
_entity_poly.pdbx_seq_one_letter_code
_entity_poly.pdbx_strand_id
1 'polypeptide(L)'
;MIRLFKKDKKKFIYSRKIRNYLAYSIGEIILVVIGILIAVYINNWDLNQLKQDNGVKALKIVKRDLQTEKYVLEDFKKRYSYTRKYLIDILYNNKTDNLDSLKFHFGPYVHYKMNSEYISLKSSGKLNLISNSKLRSKLVNFYEVYYSIYKELEDEHKFFIDKRVNDYFFNQFPSDTSNFVDSKFVKSKLNDQNY
;
A
#
# COMPACT_ATOMS: atom_id res chain seq x y z
N MET A 1 -71.61 5.59 35.44
CA MET A 1 -70.59 5.35 36.51
C MET A 1 -69.12 5.72 36.14
N ILE A 2 -68.89 6.59 35.14
CA ILE A 2 -67.53 6.94 34.63
C ILE A 2 -67.10 8.37 35.00
N ARG A 3 -67.94 9.20 35.58
CA ARG A 3 -67.62 10.62 35.86
C ARG A 3 -66.99 10.88 37.25
N LEU A 4 -67.04 9.93 38.16
CA LEU A 4 -66.52 10.08 39.55
C LEU A 4 -64.98 9.91 39.61
N PHE A 5 -64.36 9.15 38.71
CA PHE A 5 -62.91 8.90 38.72
C PHE A 5 -62.04 10.04 38.18
N LYS A 6 -62.65 11.00 37.45
CA LYS A 6 -61.88 12.08 36.81
C LYS A 6 -61.54 13.25 37.76
N LYS A 7 -62.31 13.43 38.84
CA LYS A 7 -62.13 14.57 39.76
C LYS A 7 -61.06 14.26 40.84
N ASP A 8 -60.98 13.00 41.24
CA ASP A 8 -60.03 12.59 42.29
C ASP A 8 -58.62 12.44 41.78
N LYS A 9 -58.40 12.05 40.51
CA LYS A 9 -57.04 11.99 39.91
C LYS A 9 -56.35 13.36 39.86
N LYS A 10 -57.08 14.47 39.63
CA LYS A 10 -56.50 15.82 39.62
C LYS A 10 -56.11 16.30 40.99
N LYS A 11 -56.85 15.94 42.08
CA LYS A 11 -56.51 16.29 43.46
C LYS A 11 -55.32 15.50 43.99
N PHE A 12 -55.12 14.25 43.55
CA PHE A 12 -54.01 13.40 43.97
C PHE A 12 -52.68 13.89 43.41
N ILE A 13 -52.65 14.34 42.16
CA ILE A 13 -51.46 14.86 41.52
C ILE A 13 -51.05 16.23 42.09
N TYR A 14 -51.97 17.00 42.68
CA TYR A 14 -51.72 18.33 43.27
C TYR A 14 -51.29 18.28 44.72
N SER A 15 -51.22 17.11 45.40
CA SER A 15 -50.73 17.06 46.77
C SER A 15 -49.22 17.36 46.78
N ARG A 16 -48.80 18.30 47.65
CA ARG A 16 -47.38 18.76 47.79
C ARG A 16 -46.42 17.59 47.98
N LYS A 17 -46.84 16.51 48.63
CA LYS A 17 -46.07 15.30 48.86
C LYS A 17 -45.80 14.51 47.59
N ILE A 18 -46.74 14.35 46.70
CA ILE A 18 -46.62 13.60 45.45
C ILE A 18 -45.75 14.38 44.47
N ARG A 19 -45.91 15.69 44.43
CA ARG A 19 -45.06 16.55 43.58
C ARG A 19 -43.58 16.46 43.99
N ASN A 20 -43.30 16.49 45.28
CA ASN A 20 -41.92 16.33 45.79
C ASN A 20 -41.38 14.93 45.51
N TYR A 21 -42.17 13.88 45.63
CA TYR A 21 -41.75 12.52 45.31
C TYR A 21 -41.49 12.34 43.81
N LEU A 22 -42.33 12.88 42.97
CA LEU A 22 -42.12 12.88 41.48
C LEU A 22 -40.85 13.67 41.12
N ALA A 23 -40.63 14.83 41.74
CA ALA A 23 -39.44 15.63 41.47
C ALA A 23 -38.14 14.86 41.89
N TYR A 24 -38.19 14.16 43.02
CA TYR A 24 -37.09 13.32 43.47
C TYR A 24 -36.84 12.15 42.53
N SER A 25 -37.87 11.41 42.11
CA SER A 25 -37.77 10.30 41.17
C SER A 25 -37.27 10.74 39.80
N ILE A 26 -37.68 11.89 39.31
CA ILE A 26 -37.16 12.47 38.05
C ILE A 26 -35.68 12.82 38.20
N GLY A 27 -35.28 13.40 39.34
CA GLY A 27 -33.88 13.71 39.64
C GLY A 27 -33.00 12.44 39.64
N GLU A 28 -33.48 11.35 40.25
CA GLU A 28 -32.80 10.07 40.26
C GLU A 28 -32.65 9.49 38.86
N ILE A 29 -33.69 9.52 38.01
CA ILE A 29 -33.62 9.08 36.63
C ILE A 29 -32.60 9.91 35.84
N ILE A 30 -32.62 11.24 36.00
CA ILE A 30 -31.66 12.15 35.31
C ILE A 30 -30.22 11.81 35.72
N LEU A 31 -29.98 11.56 37.02
CA LEU A 31 -28.65 11.21 37.53
C LEU A 31 -28.14 9.89 36.94
N VAL A 32 -28.98 8.88 36.85
CA VAL A 32 -28.66 7.59 36.20
C VAL A 32 -28.34 7.81 34.71
N VAL A 33 -29.17 8.58 33.99
CA VAL A 33 -28.96 8.88 32.56
C VAL A 33 -27.63 9.60 32.36
N ILE A 34 -27.32 10.60 33.20
CA ILE A 34 -26.05 11.32 33.12
C ILE A 34 -24.87 10.35 33.35
N GLY A 35 -24.97 9.45 34.34
CA GLY A 35 -23.96 8.42 34.57
C GLY A 35 -23.70 7.54 33.37
N ILE A 36 -24.77 7.07 32.69
CA ILE A 36 -24.67 6.27 31.49
C ILE A 36 -24.02 7.06 30.33
N LEU A 37 -24.44 8.32 30.14
CA LEU A 37 -23.88 9.18 29.10
C LEU A 37 -22.37 9.45 29.31
N ILE A 38 -21.96 9.68 30.54
CA ILE A 38 -20.54 9.84 30.88
C ILE A 38 -19.76 8.54 30.58
N ALA A 39 -20.29 7.39 30.99
CA ALA A 39 -19.66 6.10 30.74
C ALA A 39 -19.49 5.82 29.22
N VAL A 40 -20.54 6.08 28.42
CA VAL A 40 -20.49 5.96 26.96
C VAL A 40 -19.50 6.94 26.35
N TYR A 41 -19.46 8.17 26.84
CA TYR A 41 -18.51 9.18 26.35
C TYR A 41 -17.07 8.76 26.60
N ILE A 42 -16.73 8.30 27.80
CA ILE A 42 -15.39 7.82 28.16
C ILE A 42 -15.01 6.62 27.29
N ASN A 43 -15.89 5.64 27.14
CA ASN A 43 -15.66 4.48 26.29
C ASN A 43 -15.40 4.88 24.82
N ASN A 44 -16.19 5.78 24.27
CA ASN A 44 -16.00 6.27 22.90
C ASN A 44 -14.69 7.06 22.75
N TRP A 45 -14.30 7.83 23.75
CA TRP A 45 -13.04 8.55 23.77
C TRP A 45 -11.84 7.59 23.74
N ASP A 46 -11.84 6.56 24.60
CA ASP A 46 -10.80 5.53 24.64
C ASP A 46 -10.68 4.78 23.31
N LEU A 47 -11.82 4.34 22.76
CA LEU A 47 -11.86 3.70 21.44
C LEU A 47 -11.29 4.59 20.32
N ASN A 48 -11.53 5.89 20.36
CA ASN A 48 -11.02 6.83 19.39
C ASN A 48 -9.49 7.02 19.54
N GLN A 49 -8.98 7.07 20.77
CA GLN A 49 -7.53 7.11 21.02
C GLN A 49 -6.85 5.84 20.48
N LEU A 50 -7.40 4.67 20.78
CA LEU A 50 -6.87 3.40 20.28
C LEU A 50 -6.87 3.35 18.74
N LYS A 51 -7.92 3.86 18.09
CA LYS A 51 -7.96 3.95 16.63
C LYS A 51 -6.87 4.88 16.08
N GLN A 52 -6.66 6.04 16.71
CA GLN A 52 -5.62 6.99 16.28
C GLN A 52 -4.22 6.37 16.43
N ASP A 53 -3.93 5.74 17.56
CA ASP A 53 -2.65 5.08 17.81
C ASP A 53 -2.37 3.96 16.81
N ASN A 54 -3.37 3.15 16.49
CA ASN A 54 -3.27 2.10 15.48
C ASN A 54 -3.06 2.70 14.10
N GLY A 55 -3.72 3.80 13.76
CA GLY A 55 -3.52 4.53 12.52
C GLY A 55 -2.10 5.08 12.38
N VAL A 56 -1.55 5.66 13.45
CA VAL A 56 -0.16 6.14 13.46
C VAL A 56 0.84 5.00 13.32
N LYS A 57 0.62 3.87 14.00
CA LYS A 57 1.47 2.68 13.87
C LYS A 57 1.47 2.15 12.43
N ALA A 58 0.30 2.00 11.82
CA ALA A 58 0.15 1.57 10.44
C ALA A 58 0.86 2.52 9.47
N LEU A 59 0.70 3.84 9.63
CA LEU A 59 1.38 4.85 8.81
C LEU A 59 2.91 4.79 8.94
N LYS A 60 3.45 4.49 10.12
CA LYS A 60 4.90 4.30 10.29
C LYS A 60 5.42 3.12 9.48
N ILE A 61 4.68 2.01 9.43
CA ILE A 61 5.04 0.83 8.64
C ILE A 61 4.95 1.16 7.15
N VAL A 62 3.84 1.73 6.69
CA VAL A 62 3.67 2.17 5.30
C VAL A 62 4.77 3.13 4.87
N LYS A 63 5.15 4.08 5.73
CA LYS A 63 6.27 4.99 5.45
C LYS A 63 7.58 4.25 5.23
N ARG A 64 7.89 3.28 6.09
CA ARG A 64 9.10 2.45 5.96
C ARG A 64 9.07 1.66 4.65
N ASP A 65 7.93 1.03 4.33
CA ASP A 65 7.74 0.26 3.11
C ASP A 65 7.97 1.15 1.87
N LEU A 66 7.40 2.36 1.84
CA LEU A 66 7.62 3.33 0.76
C LEU A 66 9.07 3.83 0.67
N GLN A 67 9.77 3.96 1.78
CA GLN A 67 11.19 4.33 1.77
C GLN A 67 12.06 3.22 1.17
N THR A 68 11.78 1.96 1.52
CA THR A 68 12.45 0.79 0.93
C THR A 68 12.15 0.69 -0.56
N GLU A 69 10.88 0.86 -0.94
CA GLU A 69 10.42 0.90 -2.32
C GLU A 69 11.18 1.95 -3.16
N LYS A 70 11.26 3.17 -2.63
CA LYS A 70 12.01 4.25 -3.27
C LYS A 70 13.47 3.87 -3.50
N TYR A 71 14.13 3.28 -2.50
CA TYR A 71 15.52 2.84 -2.62
C TYR A 71 15.70 1.80 -3.73
N VAL A 72 14.83 0.79 -3.79
CA VAL A 72 14.85 -0.27 -4.81
C VAL A 72 14.65 0.31 -6.21
N LEU A 73 13.68 1.22 -6.38
CA LEU A 73 13.41 1.86 -7.67
C LEU A 73 14.57 2.77 -8.13
N GLU A 74 15.24 3.46 -7.19
CA GLU A 74 16.43 4.25 -7.49
C GLU A 74 17.62 3.36 -7.92
N ASP A 75 17.79 2.20 -7.31
CA ASP A 75 18.82 1.22 -7.72
C ASP A 75 18.51 0.68 -9.12
N PHE A 76 17.26 0.31 -9.42
CA PHE A 76 16.86 -0.10 -10.76
C PHE A 76 17.12 0.99 -11.80
N LYS A 77 16.76 2.23 -11.50
CA LYS A 77 17.04 3.35 -12.40
C LYS A 77 18.53 3.50 -12.70
N LYS A 78 19.40 3.32 -11.70
CA LYS A 78 20.86 3.36 -11.89
C LYS A 78 21.33 2.21 -12.79
N ARG A 79 20.84 0.97 -12.55
CA ARG A 79 21.19 -0.21 -13.34
C ARG A 79 20.76 -0.07 -14.79
N TYR A 80 19.52 0.35 -15.04
CA TYR A 80 19.04 0.62 -16.41
C TYR A 80 19.84 1.73 -17.12
N SER A 81 20.20 2.78 -16.40
CA SER A 81 21.02 3.85 -16.95
C SER A 81 22.42 3.36 -17.33
N TYR A 82 23.00 2.49 -16.49
CA TYR A 82 24.29 1.86 -16.76
C TYR A 82 24.22 0.91 -17.95
N THR A 83 23.23 0.03 -18.00
CA THR A 83 22.98 -0.88 -19.14
C THR A 83 22.78 -0.10 -20.43
N ARG A 84 21.97 0.96 -20.41
CA ARG A 84 21.77 1.81 -21.59
C ARG A 84 23.07 2.42 -22.08
N LYS A 85 23.89 2.97 -21.18
CA LYS A 85 25.19 3.53 -21.53
C LYS A 85 26.12 2.47 -22.13
N TYR A 86 26.19 1.30 -21.51
CA TYR A 86 26.99 0.17 -21.99
C TYR A 86 26.59 -0.25 -23.40
N LEU A 87 25.30 -0.39 -23.69
CA LEU A 87 24.81 -0.73 -25.02
C LEU A 87 25.11 0.35 -26.06
N ILE A 88 24.95 1.64 -25.70
CA ILE A 88 25.32 2.75 -26.56
C ILE A 88 26.82 2.73 -26.88
N ASP A 89 27.65 2.48 -25.90
CA ASP A 89 29.12 2.39 -26.07
C ASP A 89 29.49 1.26 -27.02
N ILE A 90 28.84 0.10 -26.97
CA ILE A 90 29.06 -0.99 -27.92
C ILE A 90 28.55 -0.62 -29.33
N LEU A 91 27.30 -0.18 -29.45
CA LEU A 91 26.62 -0.05 -30.74
C LEU A 91 27.08 1.16 -31.54
N TYR A 92 27.43 2.26 -30.88
CA TYR A 92 27.73 3.52 -31.55
C TYR A 92 29.16 4.00 -31.37
N ASN A 93 29.83 3.58 -30.30
CA ASN A 93 31.18 4.01 -29.98
C ASN A 93 32.25 2.90 -30.21
N ASN A 94 31.84 1.73 -30.71
CA ASN A 94 32.70 0.57 -30.97
C ASN A 94 33.55 0.13 -29.77
N LYS A 95 33.09 0.37 -28.54
CA LYS A 95 33.77 -0.05 -27.32
C LYS A 95 33.43 -1.51 -27.00
N THR A 96 34.35 -2.39 -27.32
CA THR A 96 34.14 -3.84 -27.18
C THR A 96 34.99 -4.47 -26.06
N ASP A 97 35.41 -3.68 -25.08
CA ASP A 97 36.38 -4.13 -24.07
C ASP A 97 35.82 -5.10 -23.04
N ASN A 98 34.50 -5.14 -22.83
CA ASN A 98 33.84 -5.94 -21.80
C ASN A 98 32.62 -6.72 -22.33
N LEU A 99 32.71 -7.34 -23.49
CA LEU A 99 31.61 -8.08 -24.08
C LEU A 99 31.18 -9.31 -23.28
N ASP A 100 32.04 -9.85 -22.45
CA ASP A 100 31.74 -10.99 -21.56
C ASP A 100 30.61 -10.65 -20.55
N SER A 101 30.45 -9.38 -20.23
CA SER A 101 29.37 -8.90 -19.35
C SER A 101 28.02 -8.67 -20.06
N LEU A 102 27.96 -8.81 -21.39
CA LEU A 102 26.76 -8.50 -22.17
C LEU A 102 25.51 -9.20 -21.66
N LYS A 103 25.63 -10.48 -21.34
CA LYS A 103 24.50 -11.29 -20.82
C LYS A 103 23.90 -10.73 -19.52
N PHE A 104 24.71 -10.15 -18.64
CA PHE A 104 24.24 -9.60 -17.37
C PHE A 104 23.40 -8.34 -17.55
N HIS A 105 23.51 -7.67 -18.70
CA HIS A 105 22.75 -6.46 -19.01
C HIS A 105 21.35 -6.74 -19.55
N PHE A 106 21.06 -7.98 -19.92
CA PHE A 106 19.75 -8.40 -20.44
C PHE A 106 18.92 -9.21 -19.44
N GLY A 107 19.36 -9.35 -18.19
CA GLY A 107 18.60 -10.04 -17.16
C GLY A 107 17.31 -9.30 -16.81
N PRO A 108 16.19 -10.00 -16.56
CA PRO A 108 14.98 -9.37 -16.07
C PRO A 108 15.22 -8.84 -14.65
N TYR A 109 14.87 -7.59 -14.42
CA TYR A 109 14.84 -7.03 -13.07
C TYR A 109 13.45 -7.31 -12.47
N VAL A 110 13.40 -8.17 -11.45
CA VAL A 110 12.16 -8.49 -10.75
C VAL A 110 12.03 -7.59 -9.53
N HIS A 111 10.95 -6.82 -9.50
CA HIS A 111 10.63 -5.96 -8.39
C HIS A 111 9.74 -6.66 -7.36
N TYR A 112 10.20 -6.74 -6.13
CA TYR A 112 9.42 -7.26 -5.01
C TYR A 112 8.70 -6.10 -4.32
N LYS A 113 7.38 -6.06 -4.45
CA LYS A 113 6.55 -4.99 -3.93
C LYS A 113 6.55 -4.94 -2.41
N MET A 114 6.81 -3.76 -1.84
CA MET A 114 6.74 -3.50 -0.40
C MET A 114 5.36 -2.94 -0.04
N ASN A 115 4.34 -3.78 0.00
CA ASN A 115 2.95 -3.37 0.19
C ASN A 115 2.18 -4.20 1.24
N SER A 116 2.87 -4.96 2.06
CA SER A 116 2.25 -5.89 3.01
C SER A 116 1.31 -5.20 4.00
N GLU A 117 1.70 -4.06 4.56
CA GLU A 117 0.86 -3.29 5.48
C GLU A 117 -0.36 -2.69 4.78
N TYR A 118 -0.19 -2.14 3.57
CA TYR A 118 -1.31 -1.65 2.78
C TYR A 118 -2.33 -2.75 2.50
N ILE A 119 -1.88 -3.93 2.08
CA ILE A 119 -2.74 -5.09 1.83
C ILE A 119 -3.46 -5.50 3.11
N SER A 120 -2.77 -5.55 4.25
CA SER A 120 -3.35 -5.85 5.55
C SER A 120 -4.45 -4.87 5.94
N LEU A 121 -4.21 -3.58 5.78
CA LEU A 121 -5.20 -2.52 6.05
C LEU A 121 -6.41 -2.62 5.12
N LYS A 122 -6.18 -2.91 3.83
CA LYS A 122 -7.25 -3.06 2.83
C LYS A 122 -8.11 -4.28 3.12
N SER A 123 -7.51 -5.44 3.29
CA SER A 123 -8.22 -6.71 3.49
C SER A 123 -9.00 -6.77 4.80
N SER A 124 -8.51 -6.10 5.84
CA SER A 124 -9.19 -5.98 7.13
C SER A 124 -10.24 -4.86 7.18
N GLY A 125 -10.43 -4.09 6.11
CA GLY A 125 -11.34 -2.93 6.08
C GLY A 125 -10.88 -1.76 6.96
N LYS A 126 -9.59 -1.76 7.38
CA LYS A 126 -9.04 -0.79 8.32
C LYS A 126 -8.34 0.41 7.69
N LEU A 127 -8.52 0.66 6.39
CA LEU A 127 -7.98 1.85 5.74
C LEU A 127 -8.48 3.16 6.36
N ASN A 128 -9.64 3.14 6.99
CA ASN A 128 -10.21 4.28 7.72
C ASN A 128 -9.46 4.65 9.02
N LEU A 129 -8.54 3.81 9.51
CA LEU A 129 -7.60 4.17 10.58
C LEU A 129 -6.68 5.32 10.15
N ILE A 130 -6.46 5.47 8.85
CA ILE A 130 -5.80 6.65 8.28
C ILE A 130 -6.84 7.77 8.22
N SER A 131 -6.88 8.61 9.25
CA SER A 131 -7.87 9.67 9.42
C SER A 131 -7.81 10.73 8.30
N ASN A 132 -6.62 11.05 7.80
CA ASN A 132 -6.45 11.98 6.68
C ASN A 132 -6.93 11.33 5.37
N SER A 133 -8.13 11.74 4.91
CA SER A 133 -8.76 11.21 3.70
C SER A 133 -7.93 11.44 2.44
N LYS A 134 -7.26 12.61 2.32
CA LYS A 134 -6.40 12.94 1.18
C LYS A 134 -5.17 12.02 1.11
N LEU A 135 -4.55 11.74 2.27
CA LEU A 135 -3.43 10.80 2.36
C LEU A 135 -3.91 9.38 2.02
N ARG A 136 -5.03 8.95 2.58
CA ARG A 136 -5.64 7.65 2.29
C ARG A 136 -5.90 7.46 0.80
N SER A 137 -6.52 8.45 0.14
CA SER A 137 -6.76 8.40 -1.31
C SER A 137 -5.47 8.33 -2.12
N LYS A 138 -4.42 9.06 -1.73
CA LYS A 138 -3.11 8.98 -2.39
C LYS A 138 -2.48 7.60 -2.25
N LEU A 139 -2.57 6.97 -1.08
CA LEU A 139 -2.06 5.62 -0.85
C LEU A 139 -2.83 4.58 -1.69
N VAL A 140 -4.15 4.67 -1.71
CA VAL A 140 -4.98 3.79 -2.56
C VAL A 140 -4.58 3.95 -4.03
N ASN A 141 -4.47 5.18 -4.52
CA ASN A 141 -4.09 5.43 -5.92
C ASN A 141 -2.68 4.90 -6.23
N PHE A 142 -1.74 5.08 -5.31
CA PHE A 142 -0.38 4.57 -5.48
C PHE A 142 -0.36 3.04 -5.59
N TYR A 143 -0.97 2.32 -4.64
CA TYR A 143 -0.92 0.87 -4.60
C TYR A 143 -1.86 0.16 -5.59
N GLU A 144 -2.99 0.77 -5.97
CA GLU A 144 -3.96 0.14 -6.90
C GLU A 144 -3.73 0.54 -8.36
N VAL A 145 -3.33 1.80 -8.62
CA VAL A 145 -3.17 2.28 -9.99
C VAL A 145 -1.71 2.21 -10.42
N TYR A 146 -0.80 2.89 -9.73
CA TYR A 146 0.58 2.95 -10.17
C TYR A 146 1.29 1.59 -10.11
N TYR A 147 1.01 0.79 -9.10
CA TYR A 147 1.55 -0.57 -9.03
C TYR A 147 1.01 -1.48 -10.13
N SER A 148 -0.25 -1.31 -10.55
CA SER A 148 -0.82 -2.08 -11.66
C SER A 148 -0.12 -1.74 -12.97
N ILE A 149 0.01 -0.44 -13.27
CA ILE A 149 0.72 0.05 -14.47
C ILE A 149 2.19 -0.44 -14.46
N TYR A 150 2.85 -0.32 -13.32
CA TYR A 150 4.24 -0.76 -13.20
C TYR A 150 4.38 -2.27 -13.45
N LYS A 151 3.45 -3.06 -12.92
CA LYS A 151 3.44 -4.51 -13.15
C LYS A 151 3.25 -4.87 -14.62
N GLU A 152 2.36 -4.20 -15.33
CA GLU A 152 2.17 -4.42 -16.78
C GLU A 152 3.47 -4.16 -17.54
N LEU A 153 4.16 -3.05 -17.25
CA LEU A 153 5.46 -2.73 -17.86
C LEU A 153 6.54 -3.76 -17.53
N GLU A 154 6.57 -4.29 -16.29
CA GLU A 154 7.48 -5.37 -15.93
C GLU A 154 7.18 -6.66 -16.69
N ASP A 155 5.92 -7.04 -16.80
CA ASP A 155 5.50 -8.26 -17.48
C ASP A 155 5.81 -8.17 -18.98
N GLU A 156 5.59 -7.02 -19.61
CA GLU A 156 5.99 -6.75 -21.01
C GLU A 156 7.51 -6.82 -21.19
N HIS A 157 8.28 -6.17 -20.32
CA HIS A 157 9.74 -6.21 -20.35
C HIS A 157 10.26 -7.63 -20.17
N LYS A 158 9.73 -8.36 -19.20
CA LYS A 158 10.08 -9.77 -18.97
C LYS A 158 9.79 -10.63 -20.19
N PHE A 159 8.61 -10.46 -20.79
CA PHE A 159 8.24 -11.18 -22.02
C PHE A 159 9.22 -10.87 -23.17
N PHE A 160 9.58 -9.60 -23.35
CA PHE A 160 10.58 -9.21 -24.36
C PHE A 160 11.94 -9.88 -24.12
N ILE A 161 12.43 -9.83 -22.88
CA ILE A 161 13.70 -10.47 -22.52
C ILE A 161 13.64 -12.00 -22.74
N ASP A 162 12.60 -12.66 -22.25
CA ASP A 162 12.49 -14.13 -22.33
C ASP A 162 12.29 -14.61 -23.77
N LYS A 163 11.47 -13.93 -24.58
CA LYS A 163 11.08 -14.38 -25.92
C LYS A 163 11.91 -13.83 -27.07
N ARG A 164 12.60 -12.72 -26.87
CA ARG A 164 13.39 -12.09 -27.93
C ARG A 164 14.88 -12.14 -27.62
N VAL A 165 15.26 -11.74 -26.43
CA VAL A 165 16.66 -11.60 -26.07
C VAL A 165 17.25 -12.97 -25.69
N ASN A 166 16.64 -13.68 -24.76
CA ASN A 166 17.16 -14.98 -24.30
C ASN A 166 17.13 -16.03 -25.41
N ASP A 167 16.03 -16.14 -26.18
CA ASP A 167 15.94 -17.09 -27.30
C ASP A 167 17.02 -16.80 -28.34
N TYR A 168 17.28 -15.51 -28.65
CA TYR A 168 18.35 -15.14 -29.55
C TYR A 168 19.72 -15.52 -29.00
N PHE A 169 20.01 -15.20 -27.73
CA PHE A 169 21.30 -15.56 -27.12
C PHE A 169 21.50 -17.08 -27.05
N PHE A 170 20.51 -17.85 -26.64
CA PHE A 170 20.60 -19.31 -26.59
C PHE A 170 20.86 -19.94 -27.96
N ASN A 171 20.26 -19.40 -29.02
CA ASN A 171 20.38 -19.95 -30.36
C ASN A 171 21.62 -19.48 -31.12
N GLN A 172 22.11 -18.27 -30.85
CA GLN A 172 23.17 -17.64 -31.63
C GLN A 172 24.51 -17.58 -30.94
N PHE A 173 24.54 -17.68 -29.60
CA PHE A 173 25.78 -17.55 -28.84
C PHE A 173 26.09 -18.84 -28.06
N PRO A 174 27.22 -19.53 -28.38
CA PRO A 174 27.66 -20.65 -27.58
C PRO A 174 27.98 -20.16 -26.16
N SER A 175 27.38 -20.81 -25.16
CA SER A 175 27.74 -20.60 -23.75
C SER A 175 28.75 -21.67 -23.33
N ASP A 176 29.85 -21.27 -22.75
CA ASP A 176 30.71 -22.20 -22.06
C ASP A 176 30.05 -22.68 -20.74
N THR A 177 30.69 -23.63 -20.07
CA THR A 177 30.21 -24.21 -18.80
C THR A 177 30.13 -23.17 -17.67
N SER A 178 30.76 -21.99 -17.84
CA SER A 178 30.75 -20.88 -16.87
C SER A 178 29.63 -19.87 -17.08
N ASN A 179 28.75 -20.08 -18.05
CA ASN A 179 27.68 -19.13 -18.43
C ASN A 179 28.15 -17.77 -18.98
N PHE A 180 29.39 -17.63 -19.37
CA PHE A 180 29.91 -16.42 -20.03
C PHE A 180 29.79 -16.56 -21.54
N VAL A 181 29.43 -15.47 -22.20
CA VAL A 181 29.42 -15.40 -23.67
C VAL A 181 30.86 -15.16 -24.13
N ASP A 182 31.37 -15.99 -25.07
CA ASP A 182 32.70 -15.80 -25.63
C ASP A 182 32.82 -14.43 -26.32
N SER A 183 33.69 -13.58 -25.82
CA SER A 183 33.90 -12.22 -26.33
C SER A 183 34.40 -12.19 -27.78
N LYS A 184 35.17 -13.19 -28.21
CA LYS A 184 35.63 -13.32 -29.61
C LYS A 184 34.46 -13.58 -30.55
N PHE A 185 33.54 -14.45 -30.13
CA PHE A 185 32.35 -14.77 -30.90
C PHE A 185 31.40 -13.55 -30.97
N VAL A 186 31.20 -12.83 -29.85
CA VAL A 186 30.42 -11.59 -29.86
C VAL A 186 30.99 -10.57 -30.83
N LYS A 187 32.31 -10.36 -30.83
CA LYS A 187 33.00 -9.46 -31.79
C LYS A 187 32.76 -9.88 -33.23
N SER A 188 32.83 -11.18 -33.54
CA SER A 188 32.56 -11.66 -34.86
C SER A 188 31.13 -11.36 -35.35
N LYS A 189 30.14 -11.51 -34.43
CA LYS A 189 28.74 -11.21 -34.71
C LYS A 189 28.44 -9.73 -34.86
N LEU A 190 29.07 -8.85 -34.08
CA LEU A 190 28.95 -7.40 -34.22
C LEU A 190 29.49 -6.87 -35.55
N ASN A 191 30.46 -7.58 -36.15
CA ASN A 191 31.03 -7.25 -37.47
C ASN A 191 30.28 -7.88 -38.62
N ASP A 192 29.28 -8.73 -38.38
CA ASP A 192 28.47 -9.33 -39.41
C ASP A 192 27.41 -8.32 -39.88
N GLN A 193 27.56 -7.85 -41.15
CA GLN A 193 26.65 -6.83 -41.73
C GLN A 193 25.25 -7.33 -42.04
N ASN A 194 24.89 -8.55 -41.67
CA ASN A 194 23.58 -9.15 -41.86
C ASN A 194 22.62 -8.93 -40.66
N TYR A 195 22.93 -7.98 -39.76
CA TYR A 195 22.06 -7.59 -38.65
C TYR A 195 21.62 -6.14 -38.76
#